data_e6ee02ce57c4cb630afa9b9ef4e870ec
#
_entry.id   e6ee02ce57c4cb630afa9b9ef4e870ec
#
_cell.length_a   1.000
_cell.length_b   1.000
_cell.length_c   1.000
_cell.angle_alpha   90.00
_cell.angle_beta   90.00
_cell.angle_gamma   90.00
#
_symmetry.space_group_name_H-M   'P 1'
#
loop_
_entity.id
_entity.type
_entity.pdbx_description
1 polymer ?
#
loop_
_entity_poly.entity_id
_entity_poly.type
_entity_poly.pdbx_seq_one_letter_code
_entity_poly.pdbx_strand_id
1 'polypeptide(L)'
;MSNKYLEMDLLRFTTAGSVDDGKSTLIGRLLYDSKSIFQDQMDAIETASQKKGEEKVNLALLTDGLRAEREQGITIDVAYRYFATPKRKFIIADTPGHIQYTRNMVTGASTANLAIILVDARNGIVEQTRRHSFIASLLGIPHIIYCINKMDLVDYDQKQYEKIKEELVGFSAKLRTKDFRFIPISALNGDNVVNRSNNMPWYEGSTLLHTLENVHIASDHNHIDCRFPVQYVVRPQKDEFHDFRGYAGRIAGGVFKIGDDITVLPSGFQSKIKSIETFNGSIDEAYAPMSVTLTLEDDIDVSRGDMIVRPKNQPQVIQDVEMMLCWMSETPLINRRTYTLKHTSKEARCMIKDIQYKVDINTLHRLEDDKEIKCNDIAKVTLRVTQPLFADQYKDNRSTGSVIIIDESTNNTVGAGMIV
;
A
#
# COMPACT_ATOMS: atom_id res chain seq x y z
N MET A 1 5.86 -24.21 -19.74
CA MET A 1 5.52 -23.98 -18.33
C MET A 1 4.33 -23.05 -18.28
N SER A 2 3.28 -23.52 -17.73
CA SER A 2 1.89 -23.30 -18.05
C SER A 2 1.29 -21.97 -17.56
N ASN A 3 0.19 -21.57 -18.19
CA ASN A 3 -0.77 -20.52 -17.82
C ASN A 3 -1.07 -20.41 -16.30
N LYS A 4 -0.88 -21.48 -15.55
CA LYS A 4 -1.15 -21.54 -14.11
C LYS A 4 -0.36 -20.50 -13.29
N TYR A 5 0.86 -20.15 -13.69
CA TYR A 5 1.64 -19.11 -12.98
C TYR A 5 1.08 -17.72 -13.21
N LEU A 6 0.48 -17.44 -14.38
CA LEU A 6 -0.13 -16.15 -14.70
C LEU A 6 -1.46 -15.95 -13.94
N GLU A 7 -2.18 -17.03 -13.65
CA GLU A 7 -3.48 -17.04 -12.97
C GLU A 7 -3.38 -17.03 -11.44
N MET A 8 -2.15 -17.15 -10.88
CA MET A 8 -1.97 -17.16 -9.42
C MET A 8 -2.26 -15.79 -8.83
N ASP A 9 -2.99 -15.78 -7.71
CA ASP A 9 -3.24 -14.59 -6.88
C ASP A 9 -1.94 -13.88 -6.49
N LEU A 10 -1.99 -12.56 -6.45
CA LEU A 10 -0.87 -11.71 -6.07
C LEU A 10 -1.17 -10.98 -4.75
N LEU A 11 -0.42 -11.32 -3.70
CA LEU A 11 -0.45 -10.57 -2.44
C LEU A 11 0.67 -9.53 -2.41
N ARG A 12 0.30 -8.28 -2.21
CA ARG A 12 1.24 -7.19 -1.90
C ARG A 12 1.23 -6.96 -0.40
N PHE A 13 2.39 -7.07 0.24
CA PHE A 13 2.48 -6.75 1.65
C PHE A 13 3.68 -5.85 1.95
N THR A 14 3.55 -5.05 2.99
CA THR A 14 4.62 -4.21 3.49
C THR A 14 5.16 -4.75 4.80
N THR A 15 6.45 -4.57 5.05
CA THR A 15 7.08 -4.84 6.36
C THR A 15 7.36 -3.52 7.05
N ALA A 16 7.00 -3.42 8.31
CA ALA A 16 7.22 -2.25 9.15
C ALA A 16 7.69 -2.70 10.55
N GLY A 17 8.29 -1.82 11.30
CA GLY A 17 8.82 -2.08 12.64
C GLY A 17 9.93 -1.10 12.96
N SER A 18 10.38 -1.03 14.21
CA SER A 18 11.47 -0.17 14.62
C SER A 18 12.80 -0.60 13.99
N VAL A 19 13.80 0.25 14.10
CA VAL A 19 15.18 -0.15 13.81
C VAL A 19 15.52 -1.33 14.73
N ASP A 20 16.23 -2.30 14.19
CA ASP A 20 16.64 -3.54 14.87
C ASP A 20 15.51 -4.52 15.26
N ASP A 21 14.25 -4.30 14.90
CA ASP A 21 13.18 -5.29 15.11
C ASP A 21 13.34 -6.55 14.23
N GLY A 22 14.27 -6.53 13.25
CA GLY A 22 14.61 -7.68 12.42
C GLY A 22 13.84 -7.77 11.10
N LYS A 23 13.42 -6.63 10.51
CA LYS A 23 12.74 -6.57 9.21
C LYS A 23 13.53 -7.25 8.11
N SER A 24 14.76 -6.81 7.87
CA SER A 24 15.65 -7.36 6.84
C SER A 24 15.93 -8.84 7.06
N THR A 25 16.10 -9.25 8.33
CA THR A 25 16.29 -10.66 8.70
C THR A 25 15.04 -11.49 8.35
N LEU A 26 13.83 -10.98 8.64
CA LEU A 26 12.58 -11.68 8.31
C LEU A 26 12.39 -11.84 6.81
N ILE A 27 12.62 -10.78 6.05
CA ILE A 27 12.51 -10.83 4.58
C ILE A 27 13.52 -11.82 4.02
N GLY A 28 14.78 -11.73 4.45
CA GLY A 28 15.82 -12.67 4.06
C GLY A 28 15.45 -14.11 4.40
N ARG A 29 14.86 -14.36 5.58
CA ARG A 29 14.39 -15.69 6.00
C ARG A 29 13.24 -16.20 5.12
N LEU A 30 12.26 -15.36 4.82
CA LEU A 30 11.15 -15.72 3.91
C LEU A 30 11.69 -16.10 2.53
N LEU A 31 12.61 -15.32 1.96
CA LEU A 31 13.20 -15.58 0.65
C LEU A 31 14.05 -16.85 0.66
N TYR A 32 14.84 -17.06 1.72
CA TYR A 32 15.70 -18.22 1.88
C TYR A 32 14.89 -19.52 2.00
N ASP A 33 13.97 -19.58 2.97
CA ASP A 33 13.21 -20.79 3.28
C ASP A 33 12.17 -21.11 2.17
N SER A 34 11.70 -20.10 1.42
CA SER A 34 10.84 -20.31 0.24
C SER A 34 11.62 -20.75 -1.01
N LYS A 35 12.94 -20.92 -0.90
CA LYS A 35 13.85 -21.29 -2.02
C LYS A 35 13.73 -20.34 -3.23
N SER A 36 13.49 -19.06 -2.97
CA SER A 36 13.32 -18.02 -3.98
C SER A 36 14.63 -17.26 -4.30
N ILE A 37 15.77 -17.73 -3.78
CA ILE A 37 17.09 -17.12 -3.96
C ILE A 37 17.90 -17.98 -4.94
N PHE A 38 18.60 -17.33 -5.86
CA PHE A 38 19.54 -18.00 -6.74
C PHE A 38 20.82 -18.45 -6.01
N GLN A 39 21.39 -19.57 -6.41
CA GLN A 39 22.55 -20.19 -5.74
C GLN A 39 23.77 -19.24 -5.68
N ASP A 40 24.04 -18.51 -6.76
CA ASP A 40 25.12 -17.54 -6.86
C ASP A 40 24.99 -16.39 -5.83
N GLN A 41 23.74 -15.95 -5.56
CA GLN A 41 23.47 -14.96 -4.53
C GLN A 41 23.74 -15.52 -3.12
N MET A 42 23.37 -16.78 -2.90
CA MET A 42 23.64 -17.46 -1.62
C MET A 42 25.13 -17.58 -1.37
N ASP A 43 25.91 -18.05 -2.34
CA ASP A 43 27.37 -18.21 -2.22
C ASP A 43 28.05 -16.85 -1.93
N ALA A 44 27.55 -15.75 -2.52
CA ALA A 44 28.04 -14.41 -2.26
C ALA A 44 27.78 -13.95 -0.81
N ILE A 45 26.59 -14.26 -0.26
CA ILE A 45 26.20 -13.89 1.09
C ILE A 45 26.94 -14.71 2.14
N GLU A 46 27.10 -16.01 1.91
CA GLU A 46 27.90 -16.88 2.77
C GLU A 46 29.33 -16.38 2.87
N THR A 47 29.93 -16.04 1.72
CA THR A 47 31.29 -15.47 1.67
C THR A 47 31.35 -14.12 2.43
N ALA A 48 30.34 -13.26 2.30
CA ALA A 48 30.29 -11.96 2.97
C ALA A 48 30.12 -12.12 4.49
N SER A 49 29.27 -13.06 4.94
CA SER A 49 29.05 -13.36 6.36
C SER A 49 30.30 -13.91 7.01
N GLN A 50 31.00 -14.84 6.34
CA GLN A 50 32.28 -15.41 6.82
C GLN A 50 33.36 -14.33 6.96
N LYS A 51 33.46 -13.38 6.02
CA LYS A 51 34.41 -12.25 6.10
C LYS A 51 34.13 -11.32 7.28
N LYS A 52 32.86 -11.23 7.73
CA LYS A 52 32.47 -10.45 8.92
C LYS A 52 32.65 -11.24 10.24
N GLY A 53 33.06 -12.52 10.19
CA GLY A 53 33.23 -13.37 11.36
C GLY A 53 31.91 -13.83 11.98
N GLU A 54 30.81 -13.81 11.22
CA GLU A 54 29.51 -14.25 11.69
C GLU A 54 29.41 -15.79 11.61
N GLU A 55 28.97 -16.43 12.69
CA GLU A 55 28.83 -17.90 12.75
C GLU A 55 27.67 -18.41 11.88
N LYS A 56 26.66 -17.57 11.63
CA LYS A 56 25.49 -17.86 10.79
C LYS A 56 25.46 -16.95 9.59
N VAL A 57 24.86 -17.42 8.50
CA VAL A 57 24.63 -16.61 7.29
C VAL A 57 23.75 -15.42 7.64
N ASN A 58 24.24 -14.23 7.36
CA ASN A 58 23.50 -12.99 7.61
C ASN A 58 22.52 -12.73 6.47
N LEU A 59 21.31 -13.21 6.65
CA LEU A 59 20.23 -13.09 5.64
C LEU A 59 19.76 -11.63 5.42
N ALA A 60 20.09 -10.71 6.32
CA ALA A 60 19.80 -9.28 6.11
C ALA A 60 20.55 -8.71 4.90
N LEU A 61 21.72 -9.26 4.56
CA LEU A 61 22.49 -8.87 3.38
C LEU A 61 21.75 -9.11 2.05
N LEU A 62 20.71 -9.95 2.05
CA LEU A 62 19.83 -10.14 0.89
C LEU A 62 19.00 -8.92 0.58
N THR A 63 18.69 -8.11 1.57
CA THR A 63 17.72 -7.01 1.46
C THR A 63 18.40 -5.66 1.27
N ASP A 64 19.62 -5.50 1.75
CA ASP A 64 20.33 -4.23 1.69
C ASP A 64 20.79 -3.91 0.24
N GLY A 65 19.99 -3.10 -0.46
CA GLY A 65 20.22 -2.76 -1.85
C GLY A 65 21.20 -1.62 -2.06
N LEU A 66 21.07 -0.55 -1.29
CA LEU A 66 21.88 0.64 -1.40
C LEU A 66 23.19 0.52 -0.59
N ARG A 67 24.25 1.16 -1.09
CA ARG A 67 25.53 1.20 -0.36
C ARG A 67 25.38 1.85 1.01
N ALA A 68 24.60 2.94 1.08
CA ALA A 68 24.32 3.63 2.33
C ALA A 68 23.54 2.77 3.34
N GLU A 69 22.61 1.92 2.87
CA GLU A 69 21.89 0.95 3.72
C GLU A 69 22.83 -0.07 4.31
N ARG A 70 23.79 -0.60 3.53
CA ARG A 70 24.80 -1.55 3.99
C ARG A 70 25.78 -0.95 4.97
N GLU A 71 26.15 0.33 4.79
CA GLU A 71 27.07 1.05 5.68
C GLU A 71 26.39 1.44 7.01
N GLN A 72 25.12 1.79 6.98
CA GLN A 72 24.35 2.25 8.16
C GLN A 72 23.55 1.13 8.84
N GLY A 73 23.32 -0.01 8.15
CA GLY A 73 22.50 -1.10 8.64
C GLY A 73 21.01 -0.77 8.79
N ILE A 74 20.52 0.21 8.03
CA ILE A 74 19.12 0.65 8.06
C ILE A 74 18.53 0.71 6.65
N THR A 75 17.24 0.42 6.50
CA THR A 75 16.50 0.65 5.26
C THR A 75 16.23 2.16 5.12
N ILE A 76 16.58 2.75 3.98
CA ILE A 76 16.41 4.19 3.69
C ILE A 76 15.25 4.43 2.74
N ASP A 77 15.20 3.65 1.64
CA ASP A 77 14.17 3.78 0.61
C ASP A 77 13.29 2.53 0.55
N VAL A 78 12.19 2.60 -0.20
CA VAL A 78 11.31 1.44 -0.40
C VAL A 78 11.95 0.50 -1.40
N ALA A 79 12.23 -0.71 -0.97
CA ALA A 79 12.71 -1.78 -1.83
C ALA A 79 11.58 -2.79 -2.10
N TYR A 80 11.35 -3.09 -3.39
CA TYR A 80 10.39 -4.13 -3.77
C TYR A 80 11.09 -5.44 -4.04
N ARG A 81 10.61 -6.51 -3.39
CA ARG A 81 11.09 -7.88 -3.56
C ARG A 81 9.96 -8.77 -4.05
N TYR A 82 10.31 -9.72 -4.87
CA TYR A 82 9.34 -10.62 -5.51
C TYR A 82 9.70 -12.04 -5.18
N PHE A 83 8.72 -12.82 -4.75
CA PHE A 83 8.86 -14.26 -4.64
C PHE A 83 7.51 -14.94 -4.91
N ALA A 84 7.55 -16.26 -5.08
CA ALA A 84 6.35 -17.05 -5.29
C ALA A 84 6.47 -18.40 -4.60
N THR A 85 5.34 -18.88 -4.11
CA THR A 85 5.17 -20.28 -3.70
C THR A 85 4.29 -20.99 -4.74
N PRO A 86 4.12 -22.31 -4.68
CA PRO A 86 3.16 -22.99 -5.55
C PRO A 86 1.71 -22.51 -5.44
N LYS A 87 1.37 -21.77 -4.37
CA LYS A 87 0.02 -21.29 -4.09
C LYS A 87 -0.21 -19.84 -4.49
N ARG A 88 0.80 -18.95 -4.33
CA ARG A 88 0.60 -17.50 -4.46
C ARG A 88 1.88 -16.79 -4.86
N LYS A 89 1.74 -15.66 -5.57
CA LYS A 89 2.81 -14.69 -5.83
C LYS A 89 2.81 -13.61 -4.75
N PHE A 90 3.99 -13.08 -4.47
CA PHE A 90 4.17 -12.05 -3.44
C PHE A 90 5.01 -10.89 -3.95
N ILE A 91 4.61 -9.69 -3.56
CA ILE A 91 5.43 -8.49 -3.65
C ILE A 91 5.61 -7.97 -2.21
N ILE A 92 6.85 -7.90 -1.77
CA ILE A 92 7.24 -7.29 -0.50
C ILE A 92 7.61 -5.85 -0.77
N ALA A 93 6.96 -4.90 -0.09
CA ALA A 93 7.46 -3.54 0.03
C ALA A 93 8.22 -3.43 1.35
N ASP A 94 9.55 -3.50 1.29
CA ASP A 94 10.39 -3.27 2.46
C ASP A 94 10.44 -1.78 2.75
N THR A 95 9.95 -1.38 3.92
CA THR A 95 9.83 0.02 4.28
C THR A 95 10.73 0.39 5.46
N PRO A 96 11.29 1.62 5.45
CA PRO A 96 12.15 2.09 6.53
C PRO A 96 11.45 2.07 7.89
N GLY A 97 12.20 1.69 8.94
CA GLY A 97 11.72 1.74 10.32
C GLY A 97 11.93 3.07 11.01
N HIS A 98 12.76 3.95 10.48
CA HIS A 98 13.14 5.20 11.11
C HIS A 98 12.11 6.32 10.86
N ILE A 99 11.84 7.13 11.89
CA ILE A 99 10.87 8.25 11.82
C ILE A 99 11.09 9.16 10.60
N GLN A 100 12.35 9.50 10.30
CA GLN A 100 12.72 10.40 9.20
C GLN A 100 12.26 9.90 7.84
N TYR A 101 12.04 8.60 7.67
CA TYR A 101 11.63 7.96 6.42
C TYR A 101 10.16 7.56 6.40
N THR A 102 9.32 8.11 7.27
CA THR A 102 7.88 7.80 7.32
C THR A 102 7.20 8.02 5.96
N ARG A 103 7.62 9.02 5.18
CA ARG A 103 7.15 9.25 3.81
C ARG A 103 7.34 8.03 2.90
N ASN A 104 8.48 7.34 3.01
CA ASN A 104 8.79 6.16 2.22
C ASN A 104 7.91 4.98 2.68
N MET A 105 7.63 4.86 3.99
CA MET A 105 6.67 3.90 4.49
C MET A 105 5.27 4.15 3.92
N VAL A 106 4.78 5.39 3.92
CA VAL A 106 3.46 5.73 3.34
C VAL A 106 3.41 5.34 1.86
N THR A 107 4.47 5.62 1.10
CA THR A 107 4.57 5.27 -0.31
C THR A 107 4.54 3.74 -0.52
N GLY A 108 5.38 2.98 0.19
CA GLY A 108 5.46 1.53 0.07
C GLY A 108 4.17 0.82 0.52
N ALA A 109 3.58 1.30 1.61
CA ALA A 109 2.38 0.71 2.19
C ALA A 109 1.09 1.07 1.43
N SER A 110 1.08 2.14 0.62
CA SER A 110 -0.13 2.63 -0.06
C SER A 110 -0.76 1.61 -1.03
N THR A 111 0.03 0.69 -1.57
CA THR A 111 -0.43 -0.36 -2.49
C THR A 111 -0.56 -1.73 -1.83
N ALA A 112 -0.24 -1.85 -0.55
CA ALA A 112 -0.26 -3.12 0.16
C ALA A 112 -1.68 -3.57 0.51
N ASN A 113 -1.90 -4.89 0.44
CA ASN A 113 -3.09 -5.57 0.92
C ASN A 113 -2.94 -6.00 2.38
N LEU A 114 -1.69 -6.17 2.84
CA LEU A 114 -1.37 -6.64 4.17
C LEU A 114 -0.13 -5.92 4.71
N ALA A 115 -0.11 -5.62 6.00
CA ALA A 115 1.06 -5.11 6.69
C ALA A 115 1.58 -6.12 7.72
N ILE A 116 2.87 -6.39 7.69
CA ILE A 116 3.59 -7.12 8.74
C ILE A 116 4.28 -6.08 9.61
N ILE A 117 3.93 -6.03 10.88
CA ILE A 117 4.54 -5.14 11.86
C ILE A 117 5.34 -5.97 12.85
N LEU A 118 6.66 -5.78 12.83
CA LEU A 118 7.55 -6.48 13.76
C LEU A 118 7.56 -5.77 15.10
N VAL A 119 7.63 -6.58 16.14
CA VAL A 119 7.73 -6.13 17.55
C VAL A 119 8.81 -6.97 18.22
N ASP A 120 9.85 -6.34 18.76
CA ASP A 120 10.88 -7.06 19.52
C ASP A 120 10.31 -7.56 20.84
N ALA A 121 10.36 -8.86 21.07
CA ALA A 121 9.80 -9.50 22.28
C ALA A 121 10.40 -8.97 23.59
N ARG A 122 11.63 -8.40 23.56
CA ARG A 122 12.27 -7.80 24.73
C ARG A 122 11.69 -6.45 25.10
N ASN A 123 11.33 -5.64 24.09
CA ASN A 123 10.94 -4.24 24.24
C ASN A 123 9.42 -4.06 24.25
N GLY A 124 8.65 -4.99 23.66
CA GLY A 124 7.20 -4.85 23.50
C GLY A 124 6.81 -3.71 22.58
N ILE A 125 5.70 -3.04 22.88
CA ILE A 125 5.15 -1.96 22.04
C ILE A 125 5.91 -0.66 22.29
N VAL A 126 6.66 -0.23 21.29
CA VAL A 126 7.34 1.08 21.26
C VAL A 126 6.56 2.11 20.44
N GLU A 127 7.00 3.37 20.49
CA GLU A 127 6.38 4.46 19.73
C GLU A 127 6.28 4.14 18.23
N GLN A 128 7.32 3.55 17.65
CA GLN A 128 7.34 3.19 16.23
C GLN A 128 6.30 2.10 15.89
N THR A 129 6.10 1.12 16.77
CA THR A 129 5.04 0.11 16.61
C THR A 129 3.67 0.76 16.49
N ARG A 130 3.38 1.72 17.36
CA ARG A 130 2.11 2.48 17.35
C ARG A 130 1.98 3.30 16.08
N ARG A 131 3.03 4.01 15.67
CA ARG A 131 3.09 4.83 14.46
C ARG A 131 2.82 4.01 13.21
N HIS A 132 3.53 2.90 13.05
CA HIS A 132 3.38 2.03 11.89
C HIS A 132 1.99 1.39 11.82
N SER A 133 1.46 0.96 12.96
CA SER A 133 0.10 0.41 13.05
C SER A 133 -0.95 1.46 12.66
N PHE A 134 -0.80 2.70 13.15
CA PHE A 134 -1.70 3.78 12.82
C PHE A 134 -1.65 4.15 11.33
N ILE A 135 -0.44 4.28 10.77
CA ILE A 135 -0.27 4.59 9.34
C ILE A 135 -0.85 3.46 8.47
N ALA A 136 -0.57 2.19 8.80
CA ALA A 136 -1.15 1.06 8.08
C ALA A 136 -2.69 1.08 8.10
N SER A 137 -3.27 1.36 9.26
CA SER A 137 -4.72 1.50 9.43
C SER A 137 -5.29 2.72 8.69
N LEU A 138 -4.59 3.86 8.72
CA LEU A 138 -4.97 5.09 8.02
C LEU A 138 -4.96 4.89 6.50
N LEU A 139 -3.96 4.17 5.98
CA LEU A 139 -3.86 3.76 4.58
C LEU A 139 -4.87 2.67 4.18
N GLY A 140 -5.78 2.29 5.08
CA GLY A 140 -6.85 1.34 4.82
C GLY A 140 -6.34 -0.07 4.51
N ILE A 141 -5.16 -0.47 5.04
CA ILE A 141 -4.68 -1.84 4.88
C ILE A 141 -5.59 -2.76 5.69
N PRO A 142 -6.28 -3.73 5.03
CA PRO A 142 -7.32 -4.51 5.69
C PRO A 142 -6.77 -5.55 6.65
N HIS A 143 -5.55 -6.03 6.43
CA HIS A 143 -4.93 -7.11 7.20
C HIS A 143 -3.63 -6.65 7.84
N ILE A 144 -3.51 -6.80 9.16
CA ILE A 144 -2.28 -6.50 9.91
C ILE A 144 -1.84 -7.75 10.67
N ILE A 145 -0.58 -8.15 10.45
CA ILE A 145 0.06 -9.23 11.20
C ILE A 145 1.11 -8.61 12.10
N TYR A 146 0.95 -8.75 13.39
CA TYR A 146 1.99 -8.46 14.36
C TYR A 146 2.89 -9.68 14.52
N CYS A 147 4.14 -9.58 14.08
CA CYS A 147 5.15 -10.59 14.31
C CYS A 147 5.94 -10.22 15.57
N ILE A 148 5.68 -10.91 16.67
CA ILE A 148 6.43 -10.76 17.91
C ILE A 148 7.72 -11.54 17.72
N ASN A 149 8.77 -10.80 17.34
CA ASN A 149 10.04 -11.35 16.87
C ASN A 149 11.08 -11.42 18.00
N LYS A 150 12.13 -12.18 17.75
CA LYS A 150 13.24 -12.45 18.69
C LYS A 150 12.79 -13.19 19.94
N MET A 151 11.84 -14.12 19.76
CA MET A 151 11.40 -15.00 20.84
C MET A 151 12.55 -15.83 21.41
N ASP A 152 13.59 -16.11 20.62
CA ASP A 152 14.82 -16.75 21.04
C ASP A 152 15.60 -15.97 22.11
N LEU A 153 15.45 -14.64 22.15
CA LEU A 153 16.12 -13.80 23.15
C LEU A 153 15.34 -13.64 24.46
N VAL A 154 14.16 -14.22 24.54
CA VAL A 154 13.32 -14.28 25.74
C VAL A 154 12.94 -15.73 26.07
N ASP A 155 13.83 -16.68 25.71
CA ASP A 155 13.70 -18.11 25.98
C ASP A 155 12.36 -18.72 25.53
N TYR A 156 11.76 -18.16 24.44
CA TYR A 156 10.48 -18.57 23.87
C TYR A 156 9.31 -18.52 24.88
N ASP A 157 9.40 -17.61 25.86
CA ASP A 157 8.43 -17.53 26.97
C ASP A 157 7.02 -17.15 26.48
N GLN A 158 6.06 -18.03 26.78
CA GLN A 158 4.66 -17.81 26.48
C GLN A 158 4.05 -16.60 27.20
N LYS A 159 4.44 -16.37 28.45
CA LYS A 159 3.91 -15.23 29.24
C LYS A 159 4.32 -13.88 28.66
N GLN A 160 5.55 -13.78 28.17
CA GLN A 160 6.02 -12.57 27.51
C GLN A 160 5.26 -12.32 26.21
N TYR A 161 5.02 -13.36 25.41
CA TYR A 161 4.18 -13.27 24.21
C TYR A 161 2.76 -12.81 24.53
N GLU A 162 2.07 -13.46 25.47
CA GLU A 162 0.68 -13.13 25.81
C GLU A 162 0.56 -11.70 26.36
N LYS A 163 1.50 -11.24 27.17
CA LYS A 163 1.55 -9.86 27.66
C LYS A 163 1.61 -8.85 26.49
N ILE A 164 2.54 -9.04 25.56
CA ILE A 164 2.69 -8.14 24.40
C ILE A 164 1.45 -8.19 23.51
N LYS A 165 0.89 -9.37 23.30
CA LYS A 165 -0.33 -9.56 22.51
C LYS A 165 -1.53 -8.84 23.14
N GLU A 166 -1.71 -8.92 24.46
CA GLU A 166 -2.78 -8.21 25.18
C GLU A 166 -2.67 -6.69 25.02
N GLU A 167 -1.48 -6.14 25.15
CA GLU A 167 -1.22 -4.72 24.92
C GLU A 167 -1.50 -4.31 23.47
N LEU A 168 -1.09 -5.15 22.48
CA LEU A 168 -1.37 -4.93 21.05
C LEU A 168 -2.86 -4.97 20.75
N VAL A 169 -3.60 -5.90 21.32
CA VAL A 169 -5.06 -5.99 21.19
C VAL A 169 -5.72 -4.72 21.72
N GLY A 170 -5.32 -4.25 22.92
CA GLY A 170 -5.84 -3.03 23.50
C GLY A 170 -5.57 -1.78 22.64
N PHE A 171 -4.39 -1.68 22.02
CA PHE A 171 -4.05 -0.61 21.09
C PHE A 171 -4.83 -0.74 19.78
N SER A 172 -4.86 -1.93 19.19
CA SER A 172 -5.49 -2.20 17.89
C SER A 172 -6.98 -1.97 17.88
N ALA A 173 -7.66 -2.10 19.03
CA ALA A 173 -9.09 -1.80 19.18
C ALA A 173 -9.44 -0.34 18.84
N LYS A 174 -8.47 0.57 18.88
CA LYS A 174 -8.63 2.00 18.52
C LYS A 174 -8.44 2.26 17.01
N LEU A 175 -7.96 1.27 16.27
CA LEU A 175 -7.67 1.38 14.84
C LEU A 175 -8.91 1.04 13.98
N ARG A 176 -8.90 1.46 12.73
CA ARG A 176 -9.99 1.15 11.78
C ARG A 176 -9.90 -0.25 11.20
N THR A 177 -8.70 -0.79 11.07
CA THR A 177 -8.45 -2.18 10.62
C THR A 177 -9.10 -3.16 11.60
N LYS A 178 -9.66 -4.26 11.09
CA LYS A 178 -10.38 -5.26 11.90
C LYS A 178 -9.72 -6.62 11.90
N ASP A 179 -8.94 -6.98 10.89
CA ASP A 179 -8.23 -8.28 10.84
C ASP A 179 -6.81 -8.11 11.37
N PHE A 180 -6.63 -8.50 12.62
CA PHE A 180 -5.34 -8.54 13.30
C PHE A 180 -4.94 -9.96 13.63
N ARG A 181 -3.68 -10.31 13.34
CA ARG A 181 -3.11 -11.60 13.69
C ARG A 181 -1.82 -11.38 14.45
N PHE A 182 -1.52 -12.31 15.38
CA PHE A 182 -0.36 -12.23 16.26
C PHE A 182 0.42 -13.54 16.14
N ILE A 183 1.68 -13.45 15.70
CA ILE A 183 2.51 -14.63 15.44
C ILE A 183 3.83 -14.45 16.18
N PRO A 184 4.16 -15.33 17.16
CA PRO A 184 5.47 -15.34 17.79
C PRO A 184 6.49 -15.99 16.84
N ILE A 185 7.59 -15.29 16.56
CA ILE A 185 8.61 -15.76 15.61
C ILE A 185 10.03 -15.57 16.15
N SER A 186 10.95 -16.34 15.62
CA SER A 186 12.37 -15.96 15.55
C SER A 186 12.78 -15.90 14.09
N ALA A 187 12.91 -14.68 13.56
CA ALA A 187 13.33 -14.50 12.17
C ALA A 187 14.76 -15.03 11.95
N LEU A 188 15.62 -14.95 12.96
CA LEU A 188 17.00 -15.44 12.90
C LEU A 188 17.06 -16.97 12.80
N ASN A 189 16.27 -17.68 13.59
CA ASN A 189 16.26 -19.14 13.64
C ASN A 189 15.23 -19.76 12.68
N GLY A 190 14.26 -18.99 12.17
CA GLY A 190 13.20 -19.45 11.28
C GLY A 190 11.95 -19.99 12.01
N ASP A 191 11.90 -19.86 13.35
CA ASP A 191 10.77 -20.35 14.15
C ASP A 191 9.46 -19.65 13.76
N ASN A 192 8.44 -20.41 13.40
CA ASN A 192 7.10 -19.97 12.95
C ASN A 192 7.10 -19.02 11.73
N VAL A 193 8.21 -18.90 11.01
CA VAL A 193 8.23 -18.12 9.75
C VAL A 193 7.67 -18.95 8.61
N VAL A 194 8.34 -20.03 8.21
CA VAL A 194 7.87 -20.98 7.18
C VAL A 194 7.41 -22.27 7.85
N ASN A 195 8.23 -22.81 8.74
CA ASN A 195 7.96 -24.05 9.46
C ASN A 195 7.52 -23.74 10.90
N ARG A 196 6.71 -24.65 11.46
CA ARG A 196 6.36 -24.57 12.89
C ARG A 196 7.57 -24.74 13.78
N SER A 197 7.62 -23.93 14.84
CA SER A 197 8.67 -24.02 15.84
C SER A 197 8.46 -25.19 16.77
N ASN A 198 9.53 -25.93 17.04
CA ASN A 198 9.55 -26.92 18.11
C ASN A 198 9.81 -26.27 19.50
N ASN A 199 10.34 -25.04 19.51
CA ASN A 199 10.65 -24.29 20.73
C ASN A 199 9.42 -23.60 21.33
N MET A 200 8.34 -23.46 20.55
CA MET A 200 7.07 -22.84 20.96
C MET A 200 5.88 -23.80 20.79
N PRO A 201 5.88 -24.97 21.48
CA PRO A 201 4.80 -25.96 21.34
C PRO A 201 3.45 -25.43 21.83
N TRP A 202 3.45 -24.40 22.67
CA TRP A 202 2.28 -23.70 23.17
C TRP A 202 1.57 -22.84 22.12
N TYR A 203 2.24 -22.52 21.00
CA TYR A 203 1.62 -21.76 19.92
C TYR A 203 0.93 -22.69 18.92
N GLU A 204 -0.40 -22.69 18.94
CA GLU A 204 -1.22 -23.53 18.05
C GLU A 204 -1.59 -22.84 16.72
N GLY A 205 -1.26 -21.54 16.55
CA GLY A 205 -1.57 -20.76 15.36
C GLY A 205 -0.80 -21.18 14.11
N SER A 206 -1.11 -20.55 13.00
CA SER A 206 -0.43 -20.77 11.70
C SER A 206 0.90 -20.05 11.65
N THR A 207 1.83 -20.58 10.85
CA THR A 207 3.10 -19.89 10.53
C THR A 207 2.84 -18.65 9.69
N LEU A 208 3.84 -17.76 9.62
CA LEU A 208 3.72 -16.54 8.84
C LEU A 208 3.46 -16.84 7.36
N LEU A 209 4.26 -17.71 6.74
CA LEU A 209 4.09 -18.04 5.31
C LEU A 209 2.72 -18.67 5.05
N HIS A 210 2.28 -19.60 5.89
CA HIS A 210 0.95 -20.20 5.75
C HIS A 210 -0.16 -19.14 5.83
N THR A 211 -0.02 -18.15 6.71
CA THR A 211 -0.96 -17.04 6.84
C THR A 211 -0.97 -16.17 5.57
N LEU A 212 0.21 -15.84 5.03
CA LEU A 212 0.34 -15.05 3.79
C LEU A 212 -0.24 -15.77 2.57
N GLU A 213 -0.09 -17.11 2.49
CA GLU A 213 -0.64 -17.92 1.41
C GLU A 213 -2.17 -18.00 1.42
N ASN A 214 -2.80 -17.89 2.60
CA ASN A 214 -4.22 -18.20 2.77
C ASN A 214 -5.07 -16.97 3.16
N VAL A 215 -4.46 -15.78 3.35
CA VAL A 215 -5.24 -14.55 3.58
C VAL A 215 -6.08 -14.24 2.34
N HIS A 216 -7.38 -13.99 2.56
CA HIS A 216 -8.31 -13.71 1.47
C HIS A 216 -8.33 -12.20 1.17
N ILE A 217 -8.00 -11.82 -0.06
CA ILE A 217 -7.91 -10.42 -0.52
C ILE A 217 -8.93 -10.07 -1.61
N ALA A 218 -9.68 -11.04 -2.13
CA ALA A 218 -10.63 -10.79 -3.22
C ALA A 218 -11.77 -9.86 -2.82
N SER A 219 -12.15 -9.84 -1.53
CA SER A 219 -13.19 -8.96 -1.00
C SER A 219 -12.72 -7.52 -0.73
N ASP A 220 -11.43 -7.23 -0.90
CA ASP A 220 -10.86 -5.90 -0.60
C ASP A 220 -11.14 -4.87 -1.70
N HIS A 221 -11.65 -5.32 -2.85
CA HIS A 221 -12.01 -4.46 -3.95
C HIS A 221 -13.50 -4.14 -3.95
N ASN A 222 -13.84 -2.87 -4.18
CA ASN A 222 -15.22 -2.46 -4.39
C ASN A 222 -15.66 -2.90 -5.79
N HIS A 223 -16.51 -3.90 -5.89
CA HIS A 223 -17.08 -4.40 -7.15
C HIS A 223 -18.46 -3.82 -7.48
N ILE A 224 -18.96 -2.88 -6.68
CA ILE A 224 -20.29 -2.27 -6.83
C ILE A 224 -20.20 -0.94 -7.58
N ASP A 225 -19.31 -0.05 -7.11
CA ASP A 225 -19.20 1.30 -7.60
C ASP A 225 -18.29 1.37 -8.83
N CYS A 226 -18.89 1.51 -10.00
CA CYS A 226 -18.17 1.54 -11.26
C CYS A 226 -17.39 2.86 -11.41
N ARG A 227 -16.04 2.75 -11.43
CA ARG A 227 -15.11 3.87 -11.54
C ARG A 227 -14.01 3.52 -12.53
N PHE A 228 -13.98 4.23 -13.63
CA PHE A 228 -12.93 4.08 -14.64
C PHE A 228 -12.29 5.43 -14.95
N PRO A 229 -11.23 5.83 -14.26
CA PRO A 229 -10.46 7.02 -14.59
C PRO A 229 -9.71 6.84 -15.90
N VAL A 230 -9.95 7.72 -16.86
CA VAL A 230 -9.28 7.69 -18.17
C VAL A 230 -7.85 8.16 -18.01
N GLN A 231 -6.90 7.30 -18.33
CA GLN A 231 -5.47 7.58 -18.25
C GLN A 231 -4.88 8.01 -19.57
N TYR A 232 -5.36 7.43 -20.66
CA TYR A 232 -4.87 7.70 -22.00
C TYR A 232 -5.95 7.46 -23.05
N VAL A 233 -5.98 8.30 -24.09
CA VAL A 233 -6.86 8.13 -25.26
C VAL A 233 -6.06 7.47 -26.37
N VAL A 234 -6.45 6.26 -26.75
CA VAL A 234 -5.79 5.46 -27.78
C VAL A 234 -6.40 5.82 -29.15
N ARG A 235 -5.60 6.39 -30.01
CA ARG A 235 -5.93 6.65 -31.43
C ARG A 235 -4.74 6.17 -32.29
N PRO A 236 -4.75 4.95 -32.79
CA PRO A 236 -3.70 4.47 -33.67
C PRO A 236 -3.67 5.25 -34.98
N GLN A 237 -2.48 5.62 -35.46
CA GLN A 237 -2.30 6.37 -36.72
C GLN A 237 -2.12 5.44 -37.93
N LYS A 238 -2.58 4.18 -37.85
CA LYS A 238 -2.51 3.21 -38.95
C LYS A 238 -3.83 3.17 -39.69
N ASP A 239 -3.78 3.07 -41.02
CA ASP A 239 -4.96 3.03 -41.90
C ASP A 239 -5.96 1.92 -41.52
N GLU A 240 -5.46 0.77 -41.01
CA GLU A 240 -6.29 -0.35 -40.54
C GLU A 240 -7.17 -0.01 -39.32
N PHE A 241 -6.82 1.06 -38.56
CA PHE A 241 -7.48 1.46 -37.32
C PHE A 241 -7.96 2.93 -37.36
N HIS A 242 -8.24 3.45 -38.56
CA HIS A 242 -8.59 4.85 -38.79
C HIS A 242 -9.70 5.36 -37.86
N ASP A 243 -10.71 4.53 -37.60
CA ASP A 243 -11.88 4.87 -36.78
C ASP A 243 -11.77 4.37 -35.32
N PHE A 244 -10.64 3.78 -34.93
CA PHE A 244 -10.49 3.27 -33.58
C PHE A 244 -10.24 4.40 -32.59
N ARG A 245 -11.14 4.54 -31.62
CA ARG A 245 -10.98 5.42 -30.46
C ARG A 245 -11.25 4.64 -29.20
N GLY A 246 -10.19 4.44 -28.40
CA GLY A 246 -10.25 3.70 -27.14
C GLY A 246 -9.80 4.57 -25.98
N TYR A 247 -10.36 4.28 -24.82
CA TYR A 247 -10.04 4.96 -23.56
C TYR A 247 -9.36 3.96 -22.64
N ALA A 248 -8.04 4.12 -22.48
CA ALA A 248 -7.23 3.22 -21.66
C ALA A 248 -7.17 3.69 -20.23
N GLY A 249 -7.28 2.76 -19.30
CA GLY A 249 -7.21 3.03 -17.87
C GLY A 249 -7.20 1.75 -17.04
N ARG A 250 -7.11 1.95 -15.73
CA ARG A 250 -7.29 0.88 -14.75
C ARG A 250 -8.64 1.05 -14.07
N ILE A 251 -9.43 0.00 -14.04
CA ILE A 251 -10.71 -0.02 -13.31
C ILE A 251 -10.42 0.19 -11.83
N ALA A 252 -10.92 1.29 -11.28
CA ALA A 252 -10.74 1.66 -9.89
C ALA A 252 -11.82 1.06 -8.98
N GLY A 253 -12.97 0.69 -9.55
CA GLY A 253 -14.07 0.03 -8.85
C GLY A 253 -15.10 -0.51 -9.83
N GLY A 254 -15.94 -1.42 -9.35
CA GLY A 254 -17.05 -2.01 -10.06
C GLY A 254 -16.68 -3.06 -11.10
N VAL A 255 -17.70 -3.45 -11.84
CA VAL A 255 -17.63 -4.39 -12.98
C VAL A 255 -18.26 -3.71 -14.18
N PHE A 256 -17.56 -3.65 -15.31
CA PHE A 256 -18.04 -3.14 -16.58
C PHE A 256 -18.26 -4.27 -17.56
N LYS A 257 -19.36 -4.20 -18.32
CA LYS A 257 -19.74 -5.19 -19.35
C LYS A 257 -20.02 -4.49 -20.67
N ILE A 258 -19.83 -5.22 -21.77
CA ILE A 258 -20.27 -4.76 -23.08
C ILE A 258 -21.78 -4.45 -23.05
N GLY A 259 -22.18 -3.30 -23.61
CA GLY A 259 -23.55 -2.82 -23.61
C GLY A 259 -24.00 -2.07 -22.35
N ASP A 260 -23.16 -1.97 -21.31
CA ASP A 260 -23.46 -1.18 -20.12
C ASP A 260 -23.64 0.30 -20.49
N ASP A 261 -24.71 0.93 -19.96
CA ASP A 261 -24.88 2.38 -20.03
C ASP A 261 -23.85 3.08 -19.16
N ILE A 262 -23.19 4.09 -19.70
CA ILE A 262 -22.16 4.88 -19.00
C ILE A 262 -22.44 6.38 -19.08
N THR A 263 -21.86 7.11 -18.15
CA THR A 263 -21.76 8.56 -18.16
C THR A 263 -20.30 8.96 -18.04
N VAL A 264 -19.89 9.94 -18.85
CA VAL A 264 -18.55 10.54 -18.77
C VAL A 264 -18.61 11.79 -17.90
N LEU A 265 -17.77 11.88 -16.90
CA LEU A 265 -17.62 13.05 -16.04
C LEU A 265 -16.33 13.81 -16.40
N PRO A 266 -16.37 15.16 -16.49
CA PRO A 266 -17.41 16.09 -16.06
C PRO A 266 -18.51 16.39 -17.10
N SER A 267 -18.37 15.97 -18.36
CA SER A 267 -19.25 16.40 -19.44
C SER A 267 -20.72 16.00 -19.27
N GLY A 268 -20.97 14.88 -18.56
CA GLY A 268 -22.29 14.32 -18.41
C GLY A 268 -22.79 13.56 -19.65
N PHE A 269 -21.96 13.43 -20.70
CA PHE A 269 -22.32 12.67 -21.89
C PHE A 269 -22.57 11.20 -21.55
N GLN A 270 -23.60 10.65 -22.17
CA GLN A 270 -23.98 9.25 -22.01
C GLN A 270 -23.66 8.46 -23.27
N SER A 271 -23.30 7.22 -23.13
CA SER A 271 -23.05 6.26 -24.20
C SER A 271 -23.15 4.83 -23.66
N LYS A 272 -22.80 3.86 -24.49
CA LYS A 272 -22.67 2.45 -24.10
C LYS A 272 -21.28 1.95 -24.38
N ILE A 273 -20.85 0.95 -23.60
CA ILE A 273 -19.59 0.25 -23.86
C ILE A 273 -19.77 -0.63 -25.09
N LYS A 274 -19.00 -0.35 -26.15
CA LYS A 274 -19.00 -1.11 -27.40
C LYS A 274 -18.10 -2.35 -27.30
N SER A 275 -16.89 -2.19 -26.75
CA SER A 275 -15.97 -3.31 -26.52
C SER A 275 -15.04 -3.03 -25.34
N ILE A 276 -14.45 -4.09 -24.79
CA ILE A 276 -13.44 -4.06 -23.72
C ILE A 276 -12.21 -4.80 -24.24
N GLU A 277 -11.11 -4.07 -24.45
CA GLU A 277 -9.90 -4.60 -25.03
C GLU A 277 -8.81 -4.79 -23.97
N THR A 278 -8.12 -5.93 -24.03
CA THR A 278 -6.95 -6.24 -23.23
C THR A 278 -5.75 -6.59 -24.13
N PHE A 279 -4.58 -6.77 -23.55
CA PHE A 279 -3.41 -7.25 -24.28
C PHE A 279 -3.66 -8.62 -24.96
N ASN A 280 -4.52 -9.46 -24.36
CA ASN A 280 -4.83 -10.82 -24.86
C ASN A 280 -6.05 -10.84 -25.79
N GLY A 281 -6.61 -9.69 -26.16
CA GLY A 281 -7.81 -9.55 -27.00
C GLY A 281 -9.01 -8.99 -26.24
N SER A 282 -10.16 -9.00 -26.91
CA SER A 282 -11.44 -8.51 -26.37
C SER A 282 -12.00 -9.47 -25.32
N ILE A 283 -12.68 -8.90 -24.32
CA ILE A 283 -13.36 -9.64 -23.25
C ILE A 283 -14.77 -9.07 -23.05
N ASP A 284 -15.70 -9.87 -22.53
CA ASP A 284 -17.10 -9.45 -22.34
C ASP A 284 -17.31 -8.62 -21.07
N GLU A 285 -16.49 -8.85 -20.04
CA GLU A 285 -16.54 -8.11 -18.78
C GLU A 285 -15.17 -7.85 -18.20
N ALA A 286 -15.02 -6.75 -17.49
CA ALA A 286 -13.82 -6.38 -16.76
C ALA A 286 -14.17 -5.79 -15.40
N TYR A 287 -13.33 -6.03 -14.39
CA TYR A 287 -13.56 -5.64 -13.00
C TYR A 287 -12.29 -5.04 -12.37
N ALA A 288 -12.48 -4.37 -11.25
CA ALA A 288 -11.34 -3.85 -10.49
C ALA A 288 -10.42 -4.99 -9.98
N PRO A 289 -9.10 -4.89 -10.16
CA PRO A 289 -8.31 -3.76 -10.64
C PRO A 289 -7.74 -3.93 -12.08
N MET A 290 -8.47 -4.52 -13.00
CA MET A 290 -7.98 -4.79 -14.37
C MET A 290 -7.61 -3.50 -15.10
N SER A 291 -6.55 -3.59 -15.95
CA SER A 291 -6.18 -2.54 -16.90
C SER A 291 -6.73 -2.89 -18.26
N VAL A 292 -7.58 -2.03 -18.82
CA VAL A 292 -8.30 -2.28 -20.06
C VAL A 292 -8.39 -1.01 -20.92
N THR A 293 -8.77 -1.19 -22.17
CA THR A 293 -9.19 -0.10 -23.06
C THR A 293 -10.68 -0.27 -23.37
N LEU A 294 -11.48 0.72 -23.02
CA LEU A 294 -12.91 0.76 -23.35
C LEU A 294 -13.09 1.48 -24.68
N THR A 295 -13.96 0.96 -25.55
CA THR A 295 -14.52 1.71 -26.69
C THR A 295 -15.97 2.00 -26.43
N LEU A 296 -16.49 3.09 -26.97
CA LEU A 296 -17.88 3.52 -26.79
C LEU A 296 -18.64 3.43 -28.11
N GLU A 297 -19.97 3.31 -28.04
CA GLU A 297 -20.82 3.27 -29.24
C GLU A 297 -20.84 4.63 -29.94
N ASP A 298 -20.88 5.72 -29.13
CA ASP A 298 -20.95 7.08 -29.66
C ASP A 298 -19.56 7.73 -29.67
N ASP A 299 -19.33 8.57 -30.68
CA ASP A 299 -18.11 9.40 -30.77
C ASP A 299 -18.28 10.67 -29.92
N ILE A 300 -18.06 10.51 -28.62
CA ILE A 300 -18.12 11.58 -27.62
C ILE A 300 -16.74 12.01 -27.19
N ASP A 301 -16.62 13.28 -26.75
CA ASP A 301 -15.33 13.79 -26.29
C ASP A 301 -15.01 13.35 -24.87
N VAL A 302 -13.93 12.55 -24.75
CA VAL A 302 -13.41 12.03 -23.49
C VAL A 302 -11.90 12.24 -23.49
N SER A 303 -11.39 12.77 -22.39
CA SER A 303 -9.99 13.13 -22.25
C SER A 303 -9.35 12.46 -21.05
N ARG A 304 -8.00 12.47 -20.99
CA ARG A 304 -7.27 12.09 -19.79
C ARG A 304 -7.73 12.94 -18.60
N GLY A 305 -8.03 12.29 -17.49
CA GLY A 305 -8.52 12.95 -16.26
C GLY A 305 -10.04 12.91 -16.13
N ASP A 306 -10.77 12.54 -17.18
CA ASP A 306 -12.19 12.24 -17.10
C ASP A 306 -12.43 10.89 -16.43
N MET A 307 -13.67 10.67 -15.99
CA MET A 307 -14.07 9.44 -15.33
C MET A 307 -15.32 8.87 -15.99
N ILE A 308 -15.23 7.61 -16.40
CA ILE A 308 -16.38 6.85 -16.90
C ILE A 308 -17.03 6.12 -15.73
N VAL A 309 -18.34 6.31 -15.57
CA VAL A 309 -19.14 5.78 -14.46
C VAL A 309 -20.48 5.26 -14.94
N ARG A 310 -21.22 4.50 -14.12
CA ARG A 310 -22.62 4.17 -14.39
C ARG A 310 -23.52 5.38 -14.09
N PRO A 311 -24.59 5.62 -14.89
CA PRO A 311 -25.44 6.82 -14.76
C PRO A 311 -26.04 7.02 -13.36
N LYS A 312 -26.44 5.92 -12.68
CA LYS A 312 -27.09 5.97 -11.37
C LYS A 312 -26.13 5.71 -10.19
N ASN A 313 -24.84 5.64 -10.47
CA ASN A 313 -23.81 5.32 -9.46
C ASN A 313 -22.60 6.24 -9.66
N GLN A 314 -22.82 7.54 -9.53
CA GLN A 314 -21.76 8.53 -9.71
C GLN A 314 -21.03 8.82 -8.38
N PRO A 315 -19.72 9.14 -8.42
CA PRO A 315 -18.98 9.60 -7.25
C PRO A 315 -19.45 10.99 -6.81
N GLN A 316 -19.03 11.40 -5.63
CA GLN A 316 -19.31 12.76 -5.16
C GLN A 316 -18.53 13.78 -5.99
N VAL A 317 -19.19 14.91 -6.27
CA VAL A 317 -18.57 16.08 -6.92
C VAL A 317 -18.13 17.04 -5.81
N ILE A 318 -16.84 17.11 -5.55
CA ILE A 318 -16.29 17.87 -4.43
C ILE A 318 -15.31 18.95 -4.91
N GLN A 319 -15.39 20.12 -4.33
CA GLN A 319 -14.47 21.24 -4.57
C GLN A 319 -13.77 21.70 -3.28
N ASP A 320 -14.45 21.60 -2.14
CA ASP A 320 -13.83 21.65 -0.82
C ASP A 320 -13.58 20.20 -0.40
N VAL A 321 -12.32 19.81 -0.36
CA VAL A 321 -11.90 18.43 -0.13
C VAL A 321 -11.43 18.27 1.30
N GLU A 322 -12.21 17.57 2.12
CA GLU A 322 -11.77 17.16 3.45
C GLU A 322 -10.96 15.88 3.38
N MET A 323 -9.79 15.88 4.01
CA MET A 323 -8.90 14.71 3.99
C MET A 323 -8.06 14.58 5.24
N MET A 324 -7.62 13.35 5.49
CA MET A 324 -6.47 13.09 6.35
C MET A 324 -5.21 13.26 5.51
N LEU A 325 -4.38 14.24 5.82
CA LEU A 325 -3.15 14.58 5.12
C LEU A 325 -1.95 14.05 5.92
N CYS A 326 -1.06 13.31 5.26
CA CYS A 326 0.28 13.02 5.72
C CYS A 326 1.25 13.98 5.02
N TRP A 327 1.93 14.82 5.78
CA TRP A 327 2.89 15.78 5.23
C TRP A 327 4.27 15.16 5.10
N MET A 328 4.88 15.28 3.93
CA MET A 328 6.10 14.54 3.56
C MET A 328 7.31 15.45 3.32
N SER A 329 7.10 16.78 3.29
CA SER A 329 8.17 17.75 3.04
C SER A 329 8.87 18.16 4.32
N GLU A 330 10.19 18.34 4.25
CA GLU A 330 10.99 18.97 5.31
C GLU A 330 10.56 20.42 5.58
N THR A 331 10.10 21.13 4.54
CA THR A 331 9.50 22.46 4.70
C THR A 331 8.10 22.29 5.27
N PRO A 332 7.79 22.93 6.40
CA PRO A 332 6.45 22.91 6.97
C PRO A 332 5.39 23.37 5.97
N LEU A 333 4.17 22.86 6.13
CA LEU A 333 3.05 23.26 5.30
C LEU A 333 2.79 24.77 5.45
N ILE A 334 2.79 25.47 4.31
CA ILE A 334 2.52 26.92 4.27
C ILE A 334 1.04 27.13 3.97
N ASN A 335 0.35 27.72 4.92
CA ASN A 335 -1.07 28.03 4.77
C ASN A 335 -1.30 29.02 3.60
N ARG A 336 -2.37 28.83 2.84
CA ARG A 336 -2.75 29.63 1.66
C ARG A 336 -1.74 29.62 0.50
N ARG A 337 -0.71 28.80 0.54
CA ARG A 337 0.15 28.53 -0.62
C ARG A 337 -0.60 27.65 -1.62
N THR A 338 -0.38 27.93 -2.90
CA THR A 338 -0.91 27.10 -4.00
C THR A 338 -0.01 25.88 -4.21
N TYR A 339 -0.66 24.74 -4.38
CA TYR A 339 -0.04 23.46 -4.71
C TYR A 339 -0.78 22.82 -5.90
N THR A 340 -0.14 21.91 -6.58
CA THR A 340 -0.82 21.02 -7.53
C THR A 340 -1.33 19.78 -6.78
N LEU A 341 -2.61 19.48 -6.92
CA LEU A 341 -3.23 18.26 -6.44
C LEU A 341 -3.40 17.31 -7.61
N LYS A 342 -2.98 16.05 -7.43
CA LYS A 342 -3.23 14.97 -8.38
C LYS A 342 -4.18 13.95 -7.76
N HIS A 343 -5.28 13.74 -8.46
CA HIS A 343 -6.33 12.78 -8.11
C HIS A 343 -6.55 11.84 -9.30
N THR A 344 -6.30 10.56 -9.11
CA THR A 344 -6.30 9.58 -10.22
C THR A 344 -5.42 10.04 -11.40
N SER A 345 -6.00 10.32 -12.57
CA SER A 345 -5.32 10.85 -13.75
C SER A 345 -5.48 12.37 -13.92
N LYS A 346 -6.27 13.02 -13.05
CA LYS A 346 -6.58 14.46 -13.09
C LYS A 346 -5.61 15.26 -12.21
N GLU A 347 -5.21 16.42 -12.71
CA GLU A 347 -4.44 17.42 -11.97
C GLU A 347 -5.23 18.72 -11.84
N ALA A 348 -5.21 19.33 -10.66
CA ALA A 348 -5.86 20.61 -10.39
C ALA A 348 -5.02 21.39 -9.38
N ARG A 349 -5.05 22.73 -9.46
CA ARG A 349 -4.46 23.56 -8.41
C ARG A 349 -5.33 23.53 -7.16
N CYS A 350 -4.67 23.56 -6.01
CA CYS A 350 -5.33 23.60 -4.72
C CYS A 350 -4.62 24.53 -3.73
N MET A 351 -5.35 24.94 -2.70
CA MET A 351 -4.77 25.60 -1.53
C MET A 351 -5.37 25.00 -0.26
N ILE A 352 -4.60 25.02 0.83
CA ILE A 352 -5.12 24.66 2.15
C ILE A 352 -6.04 25.78 2.62
N LYS A 353 -7.31 25.44 2.86
CA LYS A 353 -8.34 26.34 3.36
C LYS A 353 -8.36 26.38 4.88
N ASP A 354 -8.26 25.21 5.50
CA ASP A 354 -8.31 25.05 6.96
C ASP A 354 -7.53 23.82 7.40
N ILE A 355 -6.94 23.90 8.61
CA ILE A 355 -6.34 22.79 9.33
C ILE A 355 -7.24 22.55 10.54
N GLN A 356 -8.04 21.47 10.51
CA GLN A 356 -9.02 21.18 11.56
C GLN A 356 -8.31 20.71 12.85
N TYR A 357 -7.48 19.69 12.75
CA TYR A 357 -6.66 19.18 13.85
C TYR A 357 -5.47 18.36 13.34
N LYS A 358 -4.46 18.25 14.18
CA LYS A 358 -3.35 17.31 14.01
C LYS A 358 -3.59 16.06 14.87
N VAL A 359 -3.07 14.91 14.47
CA VAL A 359 -3.16 13.66 15.23
C VAL A 359 -1.86 13.42 15.99
N ASP A 360 -1.95 13.29 17.30
CA ASP A 360 -0.85 12.71 18.09
C ASP A 360 -0.84 11.20 17.87
N ILE A 361 0.20 10.73 17.19
CA ILE A 361 0.33 9.33 16.79
C ILE A 361 0.48 8.37 17.97
N ASN A 362 1.02 8.84 19.11
CA ASN A 362 1.24 8.01 20.29
C ASN A 362 -0.04 7.74 21.07
N THR A 363 -0.88 8.76 21.18
CA THR A 363 -2.12 8.72 21.96
C THR A 363 -3.36 8.54 21.10
N LEU A 364 -3.24 8.82 19.80
CA LEU A 364 -4.31 8.93 18.81
C LEU A 364 -5.31 10.05 19.11
N HIS A 365 -4.93 11.01 19.97
CA HIS A 365 -5.74 12.17 20.30
C HIS A 365 -5.62 13.24 19.23
N ARG A 366 -6.64 14.09 19.15
CA ARG A 366 -6.68 15.26 18.27
C ARG A 366 -6.05 16.45 18.99
N LEU A 367 -5.14 17.13 18.30
CA LEU A 367 -4.52 18.37 18.72
C LEU A 367 -5.14 19.50 17.90
N GLU A 368 -6.14 20.18 18.45
CA GLU A 368 -6.92 21.21 17.74
C GLU A 368 -6.21 22.56 17.69
N ASP A 369 -5.39 22.84 18.69
CA ASP A 369 -4.66 24.12 18.82
C ASP A 369 -3.36 24.17 18.01
N ASP A 370 -2.79 23.01 17.66
CA ASP A 370 -1.56 22.92 16.88
C ASP A 370 -1.86 22.92 15.39
N LYS A 371 -1.71 24.08 14.75
CA LYS A 371 -1.93 24.29 13.31
C LYS A 371 -0.66 24.25 12.46
N GLU A 372 0.50 24.05 13.08
CA GLU A 372 1.76 23.92 12.38
C GLU A 372 1.96 22.46 11.95
N ILE A 373 1.99 22.19 10.64
CA ILE A 373 2.17 20.86 10.08
C ILE A 373 3.60 20.71 9.59
N LYS A 374 4.36 19.84 10.24
CA LYS A 374 5.77 19.51 9.95
C LYS A 374 5.87 18.18 9.22
N CYS A 375 7.08 17.86 8.78
CA CYS A 375 7.39 16.57 8.16
C CYS A 375 6.92 15.40 9.05
N ASN A 376 6.24 14.44 8.44
CA ASN A 376 5.65 13.26 9.07
C ASN A 376 4.43 13.51 9.99
N ASP A 377 3.95 14.75 10.07
CA ASP A 377 2.68 15.02 10.76
C ASP A 377 1.49 14.50 9.95
N ILE A 378 0.47 14.06 10.69
CA ILE A 378 -0.82 13.65 10.14
C ILE A 378 -1.89 14.59 10.68
N ALA A 379 -2.61 15.22 9.75
CA ALA A 379 -3.62 16.22 10.10
C ALA A 379 -4.91 16.05 9.30
N LYS A 380 -6.03 16.45 9.88
CA LYS A 380 -7.26 16.63 9.12
C LYS A 380 -7.30 18.06 8.58
N VAL A 381 -7.38 18.17 7.25
CA VAL A 381 -7.37 19.45 6.54
C VAL A 381 -8.51 19.56 5.56
N THR A 382 -8.90 20.80 5.23
CA THR A 382 -9.78 21.12 4.11
C THR A 382 -8.99 21.85 3.05
N LEU A 383 -9.01 21.32 1.82
CA LEU A 383 -8.44 21.95 0.64
C LEU A 383 -9.55 22.56 -0.23
N ARG A 384 -9.25 23.69 -0.87
CA ARG A 384 -10.04 24.22 -1.98
C ARG A 384 -9.32 23.91 -3.29
N VAL A 385 -10.01 23.22 -4.22
CA VAL A 385 -9.48 22.93 -5.55
C VAL A 385 -10.09 23.85 -6.60
N THR A 386 -9.31 24.16 -7.65
CA THR A 386 -9.77 25.06 -8.74
C THR A 386 -10.81 24.42 -9.65
N GLN A 387 -10.78 23.08 -9.74
CA GLN A 387 -11.72 22.29 -10.52
C GLN A 387 -12.31 21.18 -9.66
N PRO A 388 -13.61 20.87 -9.77
CA PRO A 388 -14.21 19.79 -8.99
C PRO A 388 -13.53 18.44 -9.21
N LEU A 389 -13.43 17.64 -8.16
CA LEU A 389 -13.01 16.26 -8.22
C LEU A 389 -14.22 15.34 -8.17
N PHE A 390 -14.12 14.20 -8.85
CA PHE A 390 -15.09 13.12 -8.80
C PHE A 390 -14.52 12.02 -7.92
N ALA A 391 -14.83 12.06 -6.64
CA ALA A 391 -14.13 11.27 -5.62
C ALA A 391 -15.09 10.48 -4.76
N ASP A 392 -14.60 9.35 -4.28
CA ASP A 392 -15.23 8.55 -3.23
C ASP A 392 -14.48 8.78 -1.91
N GLN A 393 -15.06 8.39 -0.78
CA GLN A 393 -14.31 8.35 0.46
C GLN A 393 -13.23 7.27 0.38
N TYR A 394 -12.06 7.55 0.93
CA TYR A 394 -10.92 6.63 0.89
C TYR A 394 -11.22 5.23 1.47
N LYS A 395 -12.08 5.17 2.50
CA LYS A 395 -12.50 3.91 3.10
C LYS A 395 -13.31 3.01 2.15
N ASP A 396 -14.02 3.62 1.18
CA ASP A 396 -14.91 2.92 0.25
C ASP A 396 -14.18 2.58 -1.05
N ASN A 397 -13.28 3.47 -1.48
CA ASN A 397 -12.43 3.25 -2.65
C ASN A 397 -11.08 3.95 -2.48
N ARG A 398 -10.00 3.18 -2.25
CA ARG A 398 -8.65 3.72 -2.05
C ARG A 398 -8.12 4.47 -3.28
N SER A 399 -8.48 4.03 -4.49
CA SER A 399 -7.98 4.62 -5.75
C SER A 399 -8.59 5.99 -6.02
N THR A 400 -9.91 6.13 -5.86
CA THR A 400 -10.64 7.39 -6.10
C THR A 400 -10.77 8.25 -4.86
N GLY A 401 -10.40 7.74 -3.69
CA GLY A 401 -10.37 8.47 -2.43
C GLY A 401 -8.99 9.01 -2.04
N SER A 402 -7.95 8.77 -2.85
CA SER A 402 -6.59 9.24 -2.55
C SER A 402 -6.20 10.42 -3.43
N VAL A 403 -5.38 11.31 -2.86
CA VAL A 403 -4.76 12.43 -3.57
C VAL A 403 -3.30 12.57 -3.19
N ILE A 404 -2.49 13.13 -4.06
CA ILE A 404 -1.15 13.60 -3.73
C ILE A 404 -1.05 15.11 -3.95
N ILE A 405 -0.28 15.77 -3.09
CA ILE A 405 -0.01 17.20 -3.15
C ILE A 405 1.42 17.40 -3.63
N ILE A 406 1.59 18.23 -4.64
CA ILE A 406 2.85 18.48 -5.33
C ILE A 406 3.17 19.96 -5.20
N ASP A 407 4.41 20.27 -4.82
CA ASP A 407 4.93 21.65 -4.81
C ASP A 407 5.22 22.09 -6.25
N GLU A 408 4.58 23.18 -6.70
CA GLU A 408 4.70 23.67 -8.09
C GLU A 408 6.12 24.15 -8.43
N SER A 409 6.91 24.54 -7.43
CA SER A 409 8.27 25.07 -7.66
C SER A 409 9.33 23.99 -7.82
N THR A 410 9.16 22.85 -7.12
CA THR A 410 10.15 21.76 -7.08
C THR A 410 9.68 20.50 -7.79
N ASN A 411 8.39 20.40 -8.13
CA ASN A 411 7.72 19.19 -8.60
C ASN A 411 7.82 17.99 -7.64
N ASN A 412 8.18 18.23 -6.38
CA ASN A 412 8.22 17.18 -5.38
C ASN A 412 6.83 16.90 -4.79
N THR A 413 6.54 15.63 -4.54
CA THR A 413 5.38 15.26 -3.73
C THR A 413 5.64 15.68 -2.28
N VAL A 414 4.81 16.59 -1.76
CA VAL A 414 4.93 17.15 -0.41
C VAL A 414 3.88 16.62 0.56
N GLY A 415 2.86 15.94 0.06
CA GLY A 415 1.85 15.33 0.90
C GLY A 415 1.03 14.26 0.19
N ALA A 416 0.47 13.34 0.97
CA ALA A 416 -0.51 12.36 0.53
C ALA A 416 -1.78 12.49 1.39
N GLY A 417 -2.94 12.50 0.73
CA GLY A 417 -4.23 12.70 1.40
C GLY A 417 -5.21 11.55 1.15
N MET A 418 -5.97 11.24 2.18
CA MET A 418 -7.07 10.28 2.16
C MET A 418 -8.38 11.06 2.39
N ILE A 419 -9.25 11.11 1.39
CA ILE A 419 -10.55 11.81 1.41
C ILE A 419 -11.48 11.14 2.43
N VAL A 420 -12.13 11.94 3.29
CA VAL A 420 -12.96 11.46 4.41
C VAL A 420 -14.41 11.88 4.26
#